data_d0de9e7bc0d4f3587646a5143ffe9750
#
_entry.id   d0de9e7bc0d4f3587646a5143ffe9750
#
_cell.length_a   1.000
_cell.length_b   1.000
_cell.length_c   1.000
_cell.angle_alpha   90.00
_cell.angle_beta   90.00
_cell.angle_gamma   90.00
#
_symmetry.space_group_name_H-M   'P 1'
#
loop_
_entity.id
_entity.type
_entity.pdbx_description
1 polymer ?
#
loop_
_entity_poly.entity_id
_entity_poly.type
_entity_poly.pdbx_seq_one_letter_code
_entity_poly.pdbx_strand_id
1 'polypeptide(L)'
;MIYLDNAATTLHKPPEVAEAVKNAILTAGNASRGAHGVSLSASRMVFETRSRLAKLFDCPRADHVVFTANSTEALNIAIYGLFSSGDHVISTDLEHNSVLRPLYDLQTRGVSVDFVPADRQGNIRYEDMETLFRPETKAVVCTHASI
;
A
#
# COMPACT_ATOMS: atom_id res chain seq x y z
N MET A 1 1.69 -26.70 16.75
CA MET A 1 1.57 -25.30 17.19
C MET A 1 0.42 -24.66 16.43
N ILE A 2 -0.49 -23.99 17.13
CA ILE A 2 -1.56 -23.20 16.50
C ILE A 2 -1.02 -21.77 16.35
N TYR A 3 -0.99 -21.26 15.11
CA TYR A 3 -0.56 -19.88 14.83
C TYR A 3 -1.73 -19.09 14.29
N LEU A 4 -2.14 -18.03 15.00
CA LEU A 4 -3.34 -17.24 14.71
C LEU A 4 -3.02 -15.82 14.23
N ASP A 5 -1.75 -15.51 13.95
CA ASP A 5 -1.27 -14.18 13.59
C ASP A 5 -0.76 -14.10 12.13
N ASN A 6 -1.35 -14.93 11.24
CA ASN A 6 -0.96 -14.93 9.82
C ASN A 6 -1.26 -13.60 9.09
N ALA A 7 -2.19 -12.81 9.61
CA ALA A 7 -2.53 -11.54 9.05
C ALA A 7 -1.41 -10.49 9.26
N ALA A 8 -0.73 -10.51 10.41
CA ALA A 8 0.45 -9.70 10.64
C ALA A 8 1.66 -10.20 9.81
N THR A 9 1.89 -11.52 9.82
CA THR A 9 2.91 -12.16 8.98
C THR A 9 2.63 -13.64 8.81
N THR A 10 2.77 -14.17 7.60
CA THR A 10 2.60 -15.59 7.30
C THR A 10 3.73 -16.42 7.91
N LEU A 11 3.42 -17.34 8.83
CA LEU A 11 4.43 -18.24 9.41
C LEU A 11 4.90 -19.30 8.41
N HIS A 12 3.95 -20.01 7.81
CA HIS A 12 4.24 -21.09 6.87
C HIS A 12 4.23 -20.56 5.43
N LYS A 13 5.42 -20.25 4.92
CA LYS A 13 5.59 -19.82 3.53
C LYS A 13 5.72 -21.04 2.61
N PRO A 14 5.20 -20.98 1.37
CA PRO A 14 5.46 -22.02 0.37
C PRO A 14 6.97 -22.24 0.19
N PRO A 15 7.45 -23.48 0.06
CA PRO A 15 8.88 -23.79 -0.12
C PRO A 15 9.50 -23.03 -1.30
N GLU A 16 8.74 -22.81 -2.36
CA GLU A 16 9.16 -22.08 -3.57
C GLU A 16 9.58 -20.64 -3.27
N VAL A 17 8.96 -20.01 -2.24
CA VAL A 17 9.34 -18.65 -1.81
C VAL A 17 10.75 -18.64 -1.23
N ALA A 18 11.08 -19.61 -0.38
CA ALA A 18 12.40 -19.71 0.22
C ALA A 18 13.48 -20.00 -0.84
N GLU A 19 13.22 -20.92 -1.79
CA GLU A 19 14.14 -21.21 -2.89
C GLU A 19 14.31 -20.00 -3.82
N ALA A 20 13.24 -19.28 -4.15
CA ALA A 20 13.34 -18.08 -4.99
C ALA A 20 14.21 -17.00 -4.34
N VAL A 21 14.04 -16.75 -3.02
CA VAL A 21 14.85 -15.79 -2.28
C VAL A 21 16.32 -16.22 -2.24
N LYS A 22 16.59 -17.49 -1.91
CA LYS A 22 17.95 -18.06 -1.92
C LYS A 22 18.62 -17.89 -3.28
N ASN A 23 17.93 -18.24 -4.35
CA ASN A 23 18.46 -18.13 -5.71
C ASN A 23 18.72 -16.66 -6.07
N ALA A 24 17.82 -15.75 -5.72
CA ALA A 24 18.04 -14.32 -5.95
C ALA A 24 19.28 -13.79 -5.21
N ILE A 25 19.49 -14.18 -3.95
CA ILE A 25 20.65 -13.77 -3.16
C ILE A 25 21.96 -14.28 -3.82
N LEU A 26 21.96 -15.49 -4.38
CA LEU A 26 23.16 -16.10 -4.95
C LEU A 26 23.47 -15.62 -6.37
N THR A 27 22.47 -15.16 -7.13
CA THR A 27 22.60 -14.94 -8.59
C THR A 27 22.23 -13.54 -9.07
N ALA A 28 21.45 -12.77 -8.28
CA ALA A 28 21.00 -11.46 -8.72
C ALA A 28 22.06 -10.38 -8.54
N GLY A 29 22.32 -9.63 -9.61
CA GLY A 29 23.12 -8.42 -9.57
C GLY A 29 22.28 -7.17 -9.34
N ASN A 30 22.85 -6.00 -9.57
CA ASN A 30 22.14 -4.74 -9.48
C ASN A 30 21.12 -4.61 -10.63
N ALA A 31 19.83 -4.52 -10.29
CA ALA A 31 18.74 -4.47 -11.27
C ALA A 31 18.61 -3.14 -12.02
N SER A 32 19.35 -2.09 -11.66
CA SER A 32 19.14 -0.74 -12.22
C SER A 32 20.37 -0.11 -12.90
N ARG A 33 21.57 -0.66 -12.73
CA ARG A 33 22.81 0.01 -13.12
C ARG A 33 23.82 -0.89 -13.85
N GLY A 34 23.40 -1.79 -14.70
CA GLY A 34 24.35 -2.62 -15.43
C GLY A 34 23.79 -3.15 -16.74
N ALA A 35 24.62 -3.21 -17.77
CA ALA A 35 24.30 -3.79 -19.06
C ALA A 35 24.80 -5.23 -19.23
N HIS A 36 25.43 -5.81 -18.20
CA HIS A 36 25.93 -7.19 -18.23
C HIS A 36 24.83 -8.21 -17.85
N GLY A 37 25.01 -9.46 -18.23
CA GLY A 37 24.00 -10.52 -18.13
C GLY A 37 23.34 -10.66 -16.74
N VAL A 38 24.13 -10.55 -15.66
CA VAL A 38 23.62 -10.68 -14.27
C VAL A 38 22.69 -9.53 -13.90
N SER A 39 23.02 -8.29 -14.28
CA SER A 39 22.16 -7.12 -14.06
C SER A 39 20.90 -7.17 -14.90
N LEU A 40 20.99 -7.60 -16.17
CA LEU A 40 19.81 -7.79 -17.03
C LEU A 40 18.88 -8.87 -16.49
N SER A 41 19.42 -9.96 -15.93
CA SER A 41 18.63 -11.01 -15.29
C SER A 41 17.86 -10.47 -14.08
N ALA A 42 18.52 -9.70 -13.22
CA ALA A 42 17.87 -9.06 -12.08
C ALA A 42 16.79 -8.05 -12.49
N SER A 43 17.05 -7.24 -13.52
CA SER A 43 16.07 -6.29 -14.09
C SER A 43 14.84 -7.00 -14.65
N ARG A 44 15.02 -8.13 -15.33
CA ARG A 44 13.92 -8.96 -15.84
C ARG A 44 13.07 -9.52 -14.70
N MET A 45 13.70 -10.02 -13.64
CA MET A 45 12.98 -10.54 -12.45
C MET A 45 12.09 -9.45 -11.83
N VAL A 46 12.60 -8.23 -11.67
CA VAL A 46 11.81 -7.10 -11.16
C VAL A 46 10.66 -6.76 -12.11
N PHE A 47 10.91 -6.69 -13.41
CA PHE A 47 9.89 -6.38 -14.41
C PHE A 47 8.79 -7.45 -14.49
N GLU A 48 9.17 -8.73 -14.47
CA GLU A 48 8.21 -9.84 -14.44
C GLU A 48 7.33 -9.81 -13.18
N THR A 49 7.92 -9.50 -12.03
CA THR A 49 7.17 -9.35 -10.78
C THR A 49 6.16 -8.20 -10.88
N ARG A 50 6.56 -7.04 -11.40
CA ARG A 50 5.64 -5.94 -11.68
C ARG A 50 4.51 -6.33 -12.62
N SER A 51 4.84 -7.05 -13.69
CA SER A 51 3.85 -7.50 -14.69
C SER A 51 2.83 -8.47 -14.08
N ARG A 52 3.27 -9.38 -13.22
CA ARG A 52 2.37 -10.31 -12.51
C ARG A 52 1.46 -9.59 -11.52
N LEU A 53 2.00 -8.63 -10.76
CA LEU A 53 1.20 -7.81 -9.84
C LEU A 53 0.24 -6.89 -10.59
N ALA A 54 0.67 -6.29 -11.67
CA ALA A 54 -0.21 -5.48 -12.53
C ALA A 54 -1.40 -6.32 -13.03
N LYS A 55 -1.14 -7.55 -13.51
CA LYS A 55 -2.21 -8.48 -13.90
C LYS A 55 -3.12 -8.88 -12.75
N LEU A 56 -2.57 -9.13 -11.55
CA LEU A 56 -3.33 -9.50 -10.35
C LEU A 56 -4.32 -8.39 -9.92
N PHE A 57 -3.89 -7.13 -10.02
CA PHE A 57 -4.67 -5.96 -9.61
C PHE A 57 -5.37 -5.25 -10.77
N ASP A 58 -5.45 -5.88 -11.95
CA ASP A 58 -6.04 -5.29 -13.17
C ASP A 58 -5.46 -3.89 -13.50
N CYS A 59 -4.17 -3.72 -13.22
CA CYS A 59 -3.47 -2.50 -13.54
C CYS A 59 -2.99 -2.55 -15.01
N PRO A 60 -3.25 -1.52 -15.82
CA PRO A 60 -2.99 -1.59 -17.27
C PRO A 60 -1.49 -1.64 -17.63
N ARG A 61 -0.62 -1.24 -16.71
CA ARG A 61 0.81 -1.09 -16.97
C ARG A 61 1.67 -1.57 -15.80
N ALA A 62 2.72 -2.35 -16.11
CA ALA A 62 3.66 -2.85 -15.11
C ALA A 62 4.50 -1.75 -14.43
N ASP A 63 4.75 -0.63 -15.11
CA ASP A 63 5.49 0.50 -14.57
C ASP A 63 4.66 1.37 -13.58
N HIS A 64 3.36 1.12 -13.47
CA HIS A 64 2.52 1.68 -12.41
C HIS A 64 2.66 0.93 -11.06
N VAL A 65 3.33 -0.23 -11.06
CA VAL A 65 3.65 -0.96 -9.84
C VAL A 65 4.99 -0.50 -9.29
N VAL A 66 4.99 0.12 -8.13
CA VAL A 66 6.19 0.63 -7.45
C VAL A 66 6.44 -0.18 -6.19
N PHE A 67 7.68 -0.67 -6.01
CA PHE A 67 8.07 -1.37 -4.79
C PHE A 67 8.58 -0.40 -3.73
N THR A 68 8.20 -0.66 -2.50
CA THR A 68 8.67 0.05 -1.30
C THR A 68 9.18 -0.95 -0.28
N ALA A 69 9.83 -0.49 0.78
CA ALA A 69 10.35 -1.38 1.81
C ALA A 69 9.23 -2.06 2.63
N ASN A 70 8.07 -1.41 2.75
CA ASN A 70 6.90 -1.93 3.47
C ASN A 70 5.63 -1.14 3.10
N SER A 71 4.46 -1.63 3.56
CA SER A 71 3.18 -0.98 3.30
C SER A 71 3.05 0.41 3.95
N THR A 72 3.69 0.65 5.09
CA THR A 72 3.70 1.97 5.72
C THR A 72 4.34 3.02 4.82
N GLU A 73 5.49 2.70 4.23
CA GLU A 73 6.16 3.59 3.27
C GLU A 73 5.30 3.81 2.02
N ALA A 74 4.69 2.74 1.47
CA ALA A 74 3.80 2.84 0.32
C ALA A 74 2.61 3.78 0.58
N LEU A 75 1.94 3.61 1.72
CA LEU A 75 0.81 4.45 2.13
C LEU A 75 1.23 5.91 2.35
N ASN A 76 2.38 6.14 3.00
CA ASN A 76 2.89 7.49 3.21
C ASN A 76 3.23 8.17 1.89
N ILE A 77 3.91 7.49 0.96
CA ILE A 77 4.20 8.03 -0.38
C ILE A 77 2.90 8.40 -1.11
N ALA A 78 1.90 7.51 -1.06
CA ALA A 78 0.62 7.76 -1.72
C ALA A 78 -0.12 8.96 -1.08
N ILE A 79 -0.25 8.98 0.24
CA ILE A 79 -1.00 10.02 0.96
C ILE A 79 -0.33 11.39 0.79
N TYR A 80 1.00 11.50 1.01
CA TYR A 80 1.70 12.78 0.82
C TYR A 80 1.78 13.21 -0.64
N GLY A 81 1.77 12.26 -1.58
CA GLY A 81 1.79 12.55 -3.01
C GLY A 81 0.44 12.97 -3.59
N LEU A 82 -0.65 12.56 -2.96
CA LEU A 82 -2.01 12.83 -3.45
C LEU A 82 -2.57 14.18 -2.99
N PHE A 83 -2.28 14.61 -1.77
CA PHE A 83 -2.97 15.74 -1.14
C PHE A 83 -2.09 16.98 -1.02
N SER A 84 -2.71 18.13 -1.21
CA SER A 84 -2.14 19.48 -1.06
C SER A 84 -3.05 20.35 -0.22
N SER A 85 -2.53 21.47 0.30
CA SER A 85 -3.34 22.45 1.03
C SER A 85 -4.59 22.85 0.23
N GLY A 86 -5.74 22.84 0.89
CA GLY A 86 -7.06 23.09 0.29
C GLY A 86 -7.79 21.83 -0.17
N ASP A 87 -7.12 20.70 -0.33
CA ASP A 87 -7.77 19.43 -0.64
C ASP A 87 -8.55 18.89 0.57
N HIS A 88 -9.55 18.07 0.30
CA HIS A 88 -10.30 17.32 1.30
C HIS A 88 -10.16 15.81 1.10
N VAL A 89 -10.05 15.08 2.20
CA VAL A 89 -10.01 13.62 2.24
C VAL A 89 -10.99 13.09 3.29
N ILE A 90 -11.70 12.03 2.94
CA ILE A 90 -12.55 11.28 3.86
C ILE A 90 -11.81 10.02 4.26
N SER A 91 -11.80 9.69 5.55
CA SER A 91 -11.19 8.48 6.09
C SER A 91 -12.10 7.84 7.15
N THR A 92 -11.63 6.84 7.86
CA THR A 92 -12.41 6.15 8.89
C THR A 92 -11.68 6.11 10.23
N ASP A 93 -12.43 5.91 11.33
CA ASP A 93 -11.84 5.73 12.67
C ASP A 93 -11.08 4.40 12.82
N LEU A 94 -11.26 3.47 11.87
CA LEU A 94 -10.66 2.12 11.93
C LEU A 94 -9.31 2.03 11.21
N GLU A 95 -8.74 3.16 10.81
CA GLU A 95 -7.49 3.17 10.07
C GLU A 95 -6.28 2.83 10.93
N HIS A 96 -5.33 2.15 10.31
CA HIS A 96 -4.03 1.91 10.92
C HIS A 96 -3.20 3.20 11.02
N ASN A 97 -2.27 3.27 11.97
CA ASN A 97 -1.36 4.40 12.17
C ASN A 97 -0.56 4.82 10.93
N SER A 98 -0.32 3.89 10.00
CA SER A 98 0.33 4.20 8.71
C SER A 98 -0.50 5.11 7.80
N VAL A 99 -1.81 5.20 8.05
CA VAL A 99 -2.76 6.11 7.39
C VAL A 99 -3.05 7.32 8.26
N LEU A 100 -3.37 7.11 9.56
CA LEU A 100 -3.77 8.19 10.45
C LEU A 100 -2.66 9.25 10.63
N ARG A 101 -1.42 8.82 10.84
CA ARG A 101 -0.30 9.76 11.07
C ARG A 101 -0.08 10.71 9.91
N PRO A 102 0.06 10.28 8.65
CA PRO A 102 0.20 11.20 7.54
C PRO A 102 -1.05 12.06 7.33
N LEU A 103 -2.27 11.57 7.60
CA LEU A 103 -3.47 12.39 7.50
C LEU A 103 -3.49 13.50 8.55
N TYR A 104 -3.15 13.21 9.81
CA TYR A 104 -3.03 14.24 10.87
C TYR A 104 -1.94 15.27 10.56
N ASP A 105 -0.80 14.84 10.01
CA ASP A 105 0.24 15.77 9.58
C ASP A 105 -0.24 16.67 8.44
N LEU A 106 -0.97 16.13 7.46
CA LEU A 106 -1.55 16.89 6.37
C LEU A 106 -2.61 17.90 6.84
N GLN A 107 -3.37 17.59 7.91
CA GLN A 107 -4.27 18.59 8.53
C GLN A 107 -3.51 19.83 8.99
N THR A 108 -2.31 19.67 9.55
CA THR A 108 -1.48 20.82 9.96
C THR A 108 -0.97 21.64 8.77
N ARG A 109 -1.01 21.06 7.57
CA ARG A 109 -0.58 21.68 6.30
C ARG A 109 -1.75 22.20 5.46
N GLY A 110 -2.97 22.24 6.02
CA GLY A 110 -4.13 22.83 5.36
C GLY A 110 -4.95 21.86 4.50
N VAL A 111 -4.78 20.54 4.66
CA VAL A 111 -5.71 19.54 4.12
C VAL A 111 -6.85 19.34 5.11
N SER A 112 -8.09 19.33 4.64
CA SER A 112 -9.25 18.96 5.45
C SER A 112 -9.40 17.46 5.50
N VAL A 113 -9.58 16.89 6.71
CA VAL A 113 -9.78 15.44 6.89
C VAL A 113 -11.03 15.23 7.71
N ASP A 114 -12.00 14.51 7.16
CA ASP A 114 -13.18 14.03 7.86
C ASP A 114 -13.08 12.53 8.09
N PHE A 115 -13.39 12.09 9.33
CA PHE A 115 -13.39 10.70 9.72
C PHE A 115 -14.82 10.21 9.91
N VAL A 116 -15.16 9.11 9.23
CA VAL A 116 -16.42 8.40 9.46
C VAL A 116 -16.28 7.57 10.73
N PRO A 117 -17.12 7.79 11.74
CA PRO A 117 -17.02 7.07 13.00
C PRO A 117 -17.45 5.61 12.86
N ALA A 118 -16.77 4.73 13.60
CA ALA A 118 -17.20 3.37 13.79
C ALA A 118 -18.08 3.26 15.06
N ASP A 119 -19.05 2.34 15.04
CA ASP A 119 -19.79 1.97 16.23
C ASP A 119 -18.93 1.15 17.21
N ARG A 120 -19.49 0.81 18.38
CA ARG A 120 -18.78 0.01 19.40
C ARG A 120 -18.45 -1.41 18.95
N GLN A 121 -19.07 -1.91 17.90
CA GLN A 121 -18.85 -3.21 17.30
C GLN A 121 -17.86 -3.14 16.13
N GLY A 122 -17.38 -1.93 15.76
CA GLY A 122 -16.44 -1.71 14.65
C GLY A 122 -17.13 -1.64 13.29
N ASN A 123 -18.42 -1.40 13.22
CA ASN A 123 -19.12 -1.21 11.95
C ASN A 123 -19.08 0.25 11.54
N ILE A 124 -18.83 0.49 10.27
CA ILE A 124 -18.91 1.81 9.63
C ILE A 124 -20.20 1.87 8.82
N ARG A 125 -20.92 2.98 8.96
CA ARG A 125 -22.07 3.27 8.11
C ARG A 125 -21.59 4.02 6.87
N TYR A 126 -21.60 3.34 5.73
CA TYR A 126 -21.11 3.92 4.46
C TYR A 126 -21.98 5.10 3.98
N GLU A 127 -23.25 5.13 4.36
CA GLU A 127 -24.16 6.26 4.07
C GLU A 127 -23.65 7.57 4.74
N ASP A 128 -23.04 7.47 5.92
CA ASP A 128 -22.47 8.62 6.59
C ASP A 128 -21.27 9.18 5.80
N MET A 129 -20.52 8.31 5.11
CA MET A 129 -19.43 8.72 4.22
C MET A 129 -19.93 9.56 3.04
N GLU A 130 -21.09 9.20 2.46
CA GLU A 130 -21.68 9.91 1.33
C GLU A 130 -22.03 11.37 1.69
N THR A 131 -22.42 11.62 2.94
CA THR A 131 -22.79 12.96 3.41
C THR A 131 -21.59 13.90 3.57
N LEU A 132 -20.38 13.38 3.63
CA LEU A 132 -19.14 14.12 3.81
C LEU A 132 -18.53 14.63 2.49
N PHE A 133 -19.02 14.16 1.35
CA PHE A 133 -18.49 14.61 0.05
C PHE A 133 -18.79 16.10 -0.18
N ARG A 134 -17.77 16.80 -0.64
CA ARG A 134 -17.80 18.22 -1.00
C ARG A 134 -16.95 18.48 -2.26
N PRO A 135 -17.06 19.62 -2.92
CA PRO A 135 -16.32 19.90 -4.17
C PRO A 135 -14.82 19.69 -4.06
N GLU A 136 -14.23 19.94 -2.89
CA GLU A 136 -12.80 19.79 -2.62
C GLU A 136 -12.40 18.35 -2.27
N THR A 137 -13.36 17.41 -2.16
CA THR A 137 -13.07 16.00 -1.86
C THR A 137 -12.29 15.37 -2.99
N LYS A 138 -11.05 15.04 -2.71
CA LYS A 138 -10.12 14.49 -3.69
C LYS A 138 -10.05 12.97 -3.64
N ALA A 139 -10.18 12.38 -2.46
CA ALA A 139 -10.15 10.94 -2.30
C ALA A 139 -10.82 10.48 -1.00
N VAL A 140 -11.14 9.20 -0.98
CA VAL A 140 -11.48 8.43 0.22
C VAL A 140 -10.30 7.49 0.50
N VAL A 141 -9.84 7.45 1.74
CA VAL A 141 -8.79 6.56 2.21
C VAL A 141 -9.37 5.67 3.30
N CYS A 142 -9.60 4.41 2.99
CA CYS A 142 -10.18 3.47 3.94
C CYS A 142 -9.55 2.08 3.82
N THR A 143 -9.39 1.41 4.95
CA THR A 143 -8.96 0.02 5.04
C THR A 143 -10.07 -0.90 4.55
N HIS A 144 -9.77 -1.77 3.57
CA HIS A 144 -10.72 -2.76 3.08
C HIS A 144 -10.92 -3.91 4.06
N ALA A 145 -9.83 -4.36 4.69
CA ALA A 145 -9.85 -5.39 5.72
C ALA A 145 -8.70 -5.17 6.71
N SER A 146 -8.99 -5.31 7.99
CA SER A 146 -8.00 -5.22 9.08
C SER A 146 -8.04 -6.49 9.93
N ILE A 147 -6.99 -6.68 10.70
CA ILE A 147 -6.82 -7.79 11.64
C ILE A 147 -7.47 -7.37 12.96
#